data_90882690147362c46bbccf886b23b7de
#
_entry.id   90882690147362c46bbccf886b23b7de
#
_cell.length_a   1.000
_cell.length_b   1.000
_cell.length_c   1.000
_cell.angle_alpha   90.00
_cell.angle_beta   90.00
_cell.angle_gamma   90.00
#
_symmetry.space_group_name_H-M   'P 1'
#
loop_
_entity.id
_entity.type
_entity.pdbx_description
1 polymer ?
#
loop_
_entity_poly.entity_id
_entity_poly.type
_entity_poly.pdbx_seq_one_letter_code
_entity_poly.pdbx_strand_id
1 'polypeptide(L)'
;MQLNAWSFAEDNYLFSAFDIAIKQYDHTMGLLIKNGTVVTAADFHRADVLIEGEHVKAIGHDLKADGAEVVDAKGMFVMPGGIDPHVHLDMPFMGTFSSDDYSTGTLAALHGGTTTVIDFILQTQGKSLHHALETWQGRMNGNLYGDLGWHMAVTDFNDDTKKEVKEMIEQEGITSFKTFMAYKGALMIDDRQMVGLMNEVKAHGG
;
A
#
# COMPACT_ATOMS: atom_id res chain seq x y z
N MET A 1 -4.35 9.60 4.26
CA MET A 1 -4.26 9.51 2.79
C MET A 1 -3.14 10.44 2.36
N GLN A 2 -1.97 9.88 2.10
CA GLN A 2 -0.81 10.68 1.68
C GLN A 2 -1.01 11.08 0.21
N LEU A 3 -0.87 12.38 -0.07
CA LEU A 3 -0.82 12.89 -1.43
C LEU A 3 0.64 13.05 -1.84
N ASN A 4 1.03 12.40 -2.91
CA ASN A 4 2.34 12.60 -3.51
C ASN A 4 2.18 13.37 -4.83
N ALA A 5 2.99 14.39 -4.99
CA ALA A 5 3.04 15.15 -6.23
C ALA A 5 3.91 14.41 -7.26
N TRP A 6 3.33 14.07 -8.39
CA TRP A 6 4.01 13.53 -9.55
C TRP A 6 4.11 14.58 -10.62
N SER A 7 5.26 14.65 -11.23
CA SER A 7 5.47 15.51 -12.38
C SER A 7 5.75 14.67 -13.61
N PHE A 8 4.92 14.85 -14.64
CA PHE A 8 5.32 14.55 -16.02
C PHE A 8 5.58 15.90 -16.67
N ALA A 9 6.82 16.33 -16.71
CA ALA A 9 7.22 17.48 -17.49
C ALA A 9 7.53 17.02 -18.93
N GLU A 10 7.14 17.81 -19.92
CA GLU A 10 7.54 17.62 -21.32
C GLU A 10 9.06 17.67 -21.53
N ASP A 11 9.82 18.12 -20.53
CA ASP A 11 11.27 18.16 -20.49
C ASP A 11 11.83 17.40 -19.28
N ASN A 12 11.89 16.07 -19.34
CA ASN A 12 12.76 15.13 -18.60
C ASN A 12 13.12 15.39 -17.12
N TYR A 13 12.32 16.06 -16.31
CA TYR A 13 12.54 16.18 -14.87
C TYR A 13 11.40 15.51 -14.09
N LEU A 14 11.67 14.28 -13.65
CA LEU A 14 10.92 13.65 -12.57
C LEU A 14 11.29 14.38 -11.26
N PHE A 15 10.46 15.30 -10.80
CA PHE A 15 10.45 15.62 -9.38
C PHE A 15 9.73 14.47 -8.67
N SER A 16 10.52 13.60 -8.06
CA SER A 16 9.95 12.49 -7.30
C SER A 16 9.33 13.04 -6.01
N ALA A 17 8.26 12.42 -5.55
CA ALA A 17 7.75 12.55 -4.19
C ALA A 17 8.85 12.42 -3.12
N PHE A 18 9.99 11.87 -3.49
CA PHE A 18 11.19 11.66 -2.73
C PHE A 18 11.85 12.95 -2.21
N ASP A 19 11.90 14.03 -3.00
CA ASP A 19 12.45 15.31 -2.52
C ASP A 19 11.59 15.96 -1.43
N ILE A 20 10.29 15.60 -1.39
CA ILE A 20 9.35 16.05 -0.35
C ILE A 20 9.38 15.08 0.85
N ALA A 21 9.51 13.78 0.64
CA ALA A 21 9.48 12.77 1.69
C ALA A 21 10.80 12.65 2.48
N ILE A 22 11.96 12.94 1.86
CA ILE A 22 13.29 12.87 2.54
C ILE A 22 13.61 14.12 3.35
N LYS A 23 13.06 15.29 2.99
CA LYS A 23 13.11 16.39 3.94
C LYS A 23 12.30 15.96 5.15
N GLN A 24 12.91 15.92 6.33
CA GLN A 24 12.19 15.75 7.60
C GLN A 24 11.06 16.78 7.61
N TYR A 25 9.88 16.33 7.14
CA TYR A 25 8.70 17.16 7.09
C TYR A 25 8.26 17.38 8.53
N ASP A 26 8.30 18.61 8.98
CA ASP A 26 7.71 18.97 10.26
C ASP A 26 6.18 18.90 10.11
N HIS A 27 5.59 17.80 10.54
CA HIS A 27 4.15 17.54 10.48
C HIS A 27 3.30 18.61 11.21
N THR A 28 3.94 19.52 11.95
CA THR A 28 3.27 20.66 12.60
C THR A 28 3.06 21.82 11.64
N MET A 29 3.79 21.86 10.53
CA MET A 29 3.66 22.88 9.49
C MET A 29 2.92 22.31 8.29
N GLY A 30 1.90 23.02 7.79
CA GLY A 30 1.16 22.61 6.61
C GLY A 30 2.03 22.57 5.35
N LEU A 31 1.60 21.84 4.31
CA LEU A 31 2.18 21.85 2.97
C LEU A 31 1.17 22.49 2.00
N LEU A 32 1.59 23.50 1.26
CA LEU A 32 0.78 24.14 0.25
C LEU A 32 1.38 23.91 -1.15
N ILE A 33 0.76 23.05 -1.92
CA ILE A 33 1.14 22.76 -3.31
C ILE A 33 0.39 23.76 -4.20
N LYS A 34 1.11 24.60 -4.96
CA LYS A 34 0.53 25.67 -5.76
C LYS A 34 0.68 25.45 -7.25
N ASN A 35 -0.25 26.04 -8.01
CA ASN A 35 -0.18 26.15 -9.47
C ASN A 35 -0.23 24.83 -10.25
N GLY A 36 -0.47 23.70 -9.58
CA GLY A 36 -0.51 22.37 -10.22
C GLY A 36 -1.79 22.12 -11.01
N THR A 37 -1.78 21.06 -11.78
CA THR A 37 -2.99 20.47 -12.34
C THR A 37 -3.37 19.28 -11.47
N VAL A 38 -4.41 19.47 -10.64
CA VAL A 38 -4.92 18.38 -9.80
C VAL A 38 -5.65 17.37 -10.66
N VAL A 39 -5.29 16.10 -10.50
CA VAL A 39 -5.88 14.97 -11.26
C VAL A 39 -6.62 14.08 -10.27
N THR A 40 -7.89 13.84 -10.55
CA THR A 40 -8.75 12.94 -9.78
C THR A 40 -9.25 11.80 -10.66
N ALA A 41 -9.97 10.85 -10.08
CA ALA A 41 -10.60 9.78 -10.85
C ALA A 41 -11.70 10.28 -11.82
N ALA A 42 -12.23 11.49 -11.59
CA ALA A 42 -13.35 12.04 -12.34
C ALA A 42 -12.94 13.11 -13.36
N ASP A 43 -11.94 13.95 -13.03
CA ASP A 43 -11.54 15.11 -13.80
C ASP A 43 -10.09 15.54 -13.53
N PHE A 44 -9.67 16.59 -14.22
CA PHE A 44 -8.44 17.31 -13.95
C PHE A 44 -8.66 18.82 -14.13
N HIS A 45 -8.11 19.61 -13.21
CA HIS A 45 -8.23 21.06 -13.25
C HIS A 45 -7.07 21.74 -12.51
N ARG A 46 -6.78 23.01 -12.85
CA ARG A 46 -5.79 23.78 -12.10
C ARG A 46 -6.32 24.11 -10.73
N ALA A 47 -5.52 23.79 -9.71
CA ALA A 47 -5.83 24.15 -8.32
C ALA A 47 -4.57 24.11 -7.45
N ASP A 48 -4.66 24.73 -6.29
CA ASP A 48 -3.73 24.55 -5.18
C ASP A 48 -4.26 23.46 -4.25
N VAL A 49 -3.36 22.76 -3.55
CA VAL A 49 -3.71 21.74 -2.55
C VAL A 49 -3.05 22.10 -1.23
N LEU A 50 -3.86 22.27 -0.18
CA LEU A 50 -3.39 22.45 1.19
C LEU A 50 -3.47 21.14 1.94
N ILE A 51 -2.35 20.73 2.54
CA ILE A 51 -2.23 19.54 3.39
C ILE A 51 -1.86 20.00 4.79
N GLU A 52 -2.61 19.53 5.80
CA GLU A 52 -2.33 19.71 7.22
C GLU A 52 -2.22 18.35 7.90
N GLY A 53 -1.06 18.07 8.48
CA GLY A 53 -0.75 16.72 8.96
C GLY A 53 -0.81 15.69 7.82
N GLU A 54 -1.63 14.66 7.98
CA GLU A 54 -1.81 13.59 7.00
C GLU A 54 -3.05 13.77 6.10
N HIS A 55 -3.67 14.95 6.10
CA HIS A 55 -4.95 15.16 5.46
C HIS A 55 -4.91 16.30 4.44
N VAL A 56 -5.54 16.06 3.28
CA VAL A 56 -5.89 17.13 2.36
C VAL A 56 -6.96 17.99 3.01
N LYS A 57 -6.58 19.21 3.37
CA LYS A 57 -7.47 20.18 4.05
C LYS A 57 -8.37 20.92 3.07
N ALA A 58 -7.78 21.33 1.95
CA ALA A 58 -8.50 22.07 0.93
C ALA A 58 -7.88 21.86 -0.46
N ILE A 59 -8.73 21.90 -1.48
CA ILE A 59 -8.36 22.02 -2.89
C ILE A 59 -9.10 23.24 -3.42
N GLY A 60 -8.38 24.18 -4.07
CA GLY A 60 -9.01 25.41 -4.55
C GLY A 60 -8.02 26.35 -5.23
N HIS A 61 -8.45 27.54 -5.51
CA HIS A 61 -7.61 28.57 -6.13
C HIS A 61 -7.11 29.58 -5.12
N ASP A 62 -5.88 30.08 -5.33
CA ASP A 62 -5.27 31.13 -4.52
C ASP A 62 -5.26 30.83 -3.00
N LEU A 63 -5.10 29.54 -2.65
CA LEU A 63 -5.02 29.14 -1.25
C LEU A 63 -3.82 29.81 -0.58
N LYS A 64 -4.02 30.16 0.70
CA LYS A 64 -3.00 30.72 1.59
C LYS A 64 -2.96 29.90 2.86
N ALA A 65 -1.77 29.65 3.36
CA ALA A 65 -1.56 29.00 4.65
C ALA A 65 -0.31 29.61 5.28
N ASP A 66 -0.51 30.35 6.36
CA ASP A 66 0.59 31.01 7.08
C ASP A 66 1.48 29.96 7.73
N GLY A 67 2.79 30.04 7.47
CA GLY A 67 3.77 29.09 7.99
C GLY A 67 3.84 27.75 7.27
N ALA A 68 3.01 27.48 6.26
CA ALA A 68 3.10 26.26 5.48
C ALA A 68 4.34 26.28 4.54
N GLU A 69 4.95 25.12 4.33
CA GLU A 69 5.91 24.93 3.25
C GLU A 69 5.18 25.05 1.90
N VAL A 70 5.76 25.79 0.95
CA VAL A 70 5.15 26.01 -0.36
C VAL A 70 5.94 25.26 -1.42
N VAL A 71 5.23 24.41 -2.19
CA VAL A 71 5.77 23.73 -3.37
C VAL A 71 5.10 24.30 -4.61
N ASP A 72 5.88 24.84 -5.55
CA ASP A 72 5.37 25.30 -6.85
C ASP A 72 5.32 24.12 -7.84
N ALA A 73 4.12 23.64 -8.14
CA ALA A 73 3.84 22.59 -9.09
C ALA A 73 3.39 23.11 -10.47
N LYS A 74 3.86 24.31 -10.86
CA LYS A 74 3.52 24.91 -12.17
C LYS A 74 3.95 23.99 -13.31
N GLY A 75 2.99 23.59 -14.16
CA GLY A 75 3.21 22.66 -15.28
C GLY A 75 3.23 21.19 -14.88
N MET A 76 3.00 20.86 -13.60
CA MET A 76 3.00 19.50 -13.09
C MET A 76 1.59 19.01 -12.80
N PHE A 77 1.42 17.68 -12.84
CA PHE A 77 0.24 17.02 -12.30
C PHE A 77 0.39 16.77 -10.78
N VAL A 78 -0.68 17.01 -10.05
CA VAL A 78 -0.80 16.70 -8.62
C VAL A 78 -1.89 15.65 -8.46
N MET A 79 -1.52 14.48 -7.97
CA MET A 79 -2.43 13.34 -7.84
C MET A 79 -2.10 12.52 -6.60
N PRO A 80 -3.03 11.68 -6.10
CA PRO A 80 -2.72 10.71 -5.06
C PRO A 80 -1.59 9.80 -5.47
N GLY A 81 -0.78 9.36 -4.51
CA GLY A 81 0.25 8.35 -4.75
C GLY A 81 -0.32 7.06 -5.32
N GLY A 82 0.47 6.36 -6.11
CA GLY A 82 0.12 5.06 -6.65
C GLY A 82 -0.07 4.01 -5.54
N ILE A 83 -0.97 3.08 -5.78
CA ILE A 83 -1.15 1.88 -4.95
C ILE A 83 -0.77 0.70 -5.82
N ASP A 84 0.25 -0.07 -5.40
CA ASP A 84 0.56 -1.36 -6.01
C ASP A 84 -0.10 -2.47 -5.18
N PRO A 85 -1.19 -3.09 -5.68
CA PRO A 85 -1.95 -4.07 -4.91
C PRO A 85 -1.37 -5.49 -5.00
N HIS A 86 -0.17 -5.67 -5.54
CA HIS A 86 0.37 -7.02 -5.73
C HIS A 86 1.91 -7.02 -5.78
N VAL A 87 2.53 -7.04 -4.61
CA VAL A 87 3.99 -7.16 -4.49
C VAL A 87 4.40 -8.42 -3.74
N HIS A 88 5.68 -8.78 -3.85
CA HIS A 88 6.27 -9.90 -3.13
C HIS A 88 7.65 -9.49 -2.61
N LEU A 89 7.67 -8.85 -1.43
CA LEU A 89 8.89 -8.37 -0.78
C LEU A 89 9.40 -9.40 0.22
N ASP A 90 10.71 -9.61 0.25
CA ASP A 90 11.38 -10.61 1.11
C ASP A 90 10.69 -12.00 1.09
N MET A 91 10.06 -12.33 -0.04
CA MET A 91 9.27 -13.56 -0.14
C MET A 91 10.17 -14.77 -0.40
N PRO A 92 10.13 -15.79 0.47
CA PRO A 92 10.80 -17.05 0.21
C PRO A 92 10.04 -17.83 -0.86
N PHE A 93 10.73 -18.24 -1.93
CA PHE A 93 10.15 -19.07 -2.97
C PHE A 93 11.20 -19.97 -3.61
N MET A 94 10.91 -21.28 -3.71
CA MET A 94 11.76 -22.30 -4.37
C MET A 94 13.24 -22.29 -3.92
N GLY A 95 13.50 -22.06 -2.63
CA GLY A 95 14.85 -22.09 -2.05
C GLY A 95 15.64 -20.78 -2.21
N THR A 96 15.00 -19.73 -2.69
CA THR A 96 15.56 -18.37 -2.74
C THR A 96 14.56 -17.36 -2.15
N PHE A 97 14.90 -16.08 -2.22
CA PHE A 97 14.04 -14.97 -1.82
C PHE A 97 13.88 -13.99 -2.97
N SER A 98 12.78 -13.20 -2.96
CA SER A 98 12.71 -12.02 -3.83
C SER A 98 13.90 -11.10 -3.58
N SER A 99 14.37 -10.40 -4.63
CA SER A 99 15.59 -9.57 -4.56
C SER A 99 15.44 -8.37 -3.63
N ASP A 100 14.22 -7.84 -3.53
CA ASP A 100 13.92 -6.69 -2.69
C ASP A 100 13.33 -7.14 -1.36
N ASP A 101 13.85 -6.58 -0.28
CA ASP A 101 13.25 -6.61 1.04
C ASP A 101 12.24 -5.45 1.22
N TYR A 102 11.65 -5.33 2.40
CA TYR A 102 10.68 -4.28 2.68
C TYR A 102 11.29 -2.87 2.62
N SER A 103 12.55 -2.71 3.01
CA SER A 103 13.23 -1.43 2.96
C SER A 103 13.52 -1.01 1.51
N THR A 104 14.21 -1.85 0.75
CA THR A 104 14.61 -1.54 -0.63
C THR A 104 13.41 -1.45 -1.57
N GLY A 105 12.43 -2.36 -1.42
CA GLY A 105 11.25 -2.39 -2.27
C GLY A 105 10.33 -1.18 -2.05
N THR A 106 10.03 -0.83 -0.79
CA THR A 106 9.19 0.35 -0.51
C THR A 106 9.88 1.66 -0.85
N LEU A 107 11.21 1.75 -0.69
CA LEU A 107 11.99 2.90 -1.14
C LEU A 107 11.93 3.04 -2.66
N ALA A 108 12.13 1.96 -3.41
CA ALA A 108 12.03 1.96 -4.86
C ALA A 108 10.61 2.32 -5.34
N ALA A 109 9.58 1.80 -4.66
CA ALA A 109 8.18 2.13 -4.93
C ALA A 109 7.93 3.64 -4.78
N LEU A 110 8.43 4.27 -3.71
CA LEU A 110 8.31 5.72 -3.52
C LEU A 110 9.03 6.52 -4.61
N HIS A 111 10.22 6.10 -5.02
CA HIS A 111 10.92 6.74 -6.15
C HIS A 111 10.14 6.63 -7.46
N GLY A 112 9.41 5.54 -7.65
CA GLY A 112 8.47 5.38 -8.74
C GLY A 112 7.13 6.06 -8.51
N GLY A 113 6.83 6.59 -7.25
CA GLY A 113 5.64 7.26 -6.78
C GLY A 113 4.48 6.40 -6.36
N THR A 114 4.75 5.18 -6.18
CA THR A 114 3.87 4.27 -5.47
C THR A 114 4.09 4.47 -3.98
N THR A 115 3.06 4.94 -3.27
CA THR A 115 3.14 5.26 -1.85
C THR A 115 2.60 4.17 -0.96
N THR A 116 1.82 3.27 -1.55
CA THR A 116 1.21 2.16 -0.85
C THR A 116 1.46 0.89 -1.63
N VAL A 117 1.95 -0.15 -0.97
CA VAL A 117 2.08 -1.48 -1.54
C VAL A 117 1.23 -2.47 -0.74
N ILE A 118 0.67 -3.48 -1.40
CA ILE A 118 -0.07 -4.55 -0.72
C ILE A 118 0.64 -5.87 -1.01
N ASP A 119 1.25 -6.44 0.02
CA ASP A 119 2.02 -7.67 -0.04
C ASP A 119 1.20 -8.88 0.42
N PHE A 120 1.75 -10.07 0.26
CA PHE A 120 1.10 -11.33 0.57
C PHE A 120 1.73 -12.01 1.77
N ILE A 121 0.93 -12.20 2.81
CA ILE A 121 1.24 -13.11 3.91
C ILE A 121 0.95 -14.52 3.45
N LEU A 122 1.98 -15.35 3.27
CA LEU A 122 1.83 -16.73 2.84
C LEU A 122 1.73 -17.66 4.04
N GLN A 123 0.57 -18.31 4.20
CA GLN A 123 0.40 -19.34 5.22
C GLN A 123 1.33 -20.53 4.94
N THR A 124 2.03 -21.00 5.96
CA THR A 124 2.69 -22.30 5.90
C THR A 124 1.64 -23.38 6.16
N GLN A 125 1.57 -24.38 5.28
CA GLN A 125 0.61 -25.49 5.41
C GLN A 125 0.69 -26.14 6.80
N GLY A 126 -0.46 -26.36 7.44
CA GLY A 126 -0.57 -26.88 8.80
C GLY A 126 -0.29 -25.86 9.92
N LYS A 127 -0.08 -24.60 9.59
CA LYS A 127 0.07 -23.49 10.56
C LYS A 127 -1.13 -22.55 10.50
N SER A 128 -1.32 -21.79 11.58
CA SER A 128 -2.40 -20.80 11.70
C SER A 128 -2.16 -19.57 10.79
N LEU A 129 -3.21 -18.79 10.52
CA LEU A 129 -3.11 -17.51 9.84
C LEU A 129 -2.38 -16.47 10.72
N HIS A 130 -2.60 -16.51 12.03
CA HIS A 130 -1.86 -15.68 13.00
C HIS A 130 -0.36 -15.94 12.95
N HIS A 131 0.07 -17.21 12.89
CA HIS A 131 1.48 -17.55 12.75
C HIS A 131 2.07 -17.00 11.42
N ALA A 132 1.29 -17.02 10.35
CA ALA A 132 1.72 -16.41 9.10
C ALA A 132 1.86 -14.89 9.25
N LEU A 133 0.89 -14.21 9.85
CA LEU A 133 0.92 -12.76 10.11
C LEU A 133 2.16 -12.37 10.93
N GLU A 134 2.38 -13.02 12.07
CA GLU A 134 3.56 -12.78 12.92
C GLU A 134 4.88 -12.97 12.16
N THR A 135 4.95 -14.01 11.31
CA THR A 135 6.14 -14.29 10.51
C THR A 135 6.44 -13.14 9.54
N TRP A 136 5.44 -12.62 8.84
CA TRP A 136 5.62 -11.53 7.88
C TRP A 136 5.86 -10.19 8.56
N GLN A 137 5.17 -9.90 9.66
CA GLN A 137 5.45 -8.72 10.47
C GLN A 137 6.90 -8.73 11.01
N GLY A 138 7.41 -9.89 11.40
CA GLY A 138 8.80 -10.05 11.82
C GLY A 138 9.83 -9.79 10.70
N ARG A 139 9.48 -10.09 9.43
CA ARG A 139 10.33 -9.79 8.25
C ARG A 139 10.39 -8.30 7.93
N MET A 140 9.32 -7.59 8.17
CA MET A 140 9.19 -6.16 7.87
C MET A 140 10.20 -5.29 8.66
N ASN A 141 10.60 -5.71 9.87
CA ASN A 141 11.66 -5.10 10.72
C ASN A 141 11.54 -3.56 10.93
N GLY A 142 10.36 -2.98 10.73
CA GLY A 142 10.12 -1.55 10.93
C GLY A 142 10.75 -0.60 9.89
N ASN A 143 11.37 -1.12 8.85
CA ASN A 143 12.06 -0.34 7.82
C ASN A 143 11.15 -0.15 6.59
N LEU A 144 10.07 0.60 6.75
CA LEU A 144 9.15 0.95 5.67
C LEU A 144 9.32 2.42 5.31
N TYR A 145 9.35 2.70 4.00
CA TYR A 145 9.37 4.07 3.48
C TYR A 145 8.00 4.52 2.95
N GLY A 146 7.05 3.61 2.78
CA GLY A 146 5.68 3.86 2.35
C GLY A 146 4.68 3.05 3.15
N ASP A 147 3.40 3.17 2.81
CA ASP A 147 2.34 2.41 3.46
C ASP A 147 2.34 0.96 2.98
N LEU A 148 2.04 0.03 3.88
CA LEU A 148 1.98 -1.39 3.60
C LEU A 148 0.62 -1.96 4.02
N GLY A 149 -0.04 -2.62 3.08
CA GLY A 149 -1.21 -3.45 3.33
C GLY A 149 -0.91 -4.94 3.11
N TRP A 150 -1.87 -5.79 3.47
CA TRP A 150 -1.72 -7.23 3.39
C TRP A 150 -2.87 -7.93 2.68
N HIS A 151 -2.51 -8.94 1.86
CA HIS A 151 -3.40 -10.01 1.44
C HIS A 151 -3.02 -11.28 2.19
N MET A 152 -3.98 -12.05 2.70
CA MET A 152 -3.72 -13.35 3.32
C MET A 152 -3.79 -14.46 2.26
N ALA A 153 -2.67 -15.12 1.98
CA ALA A 153 -2.61 -16.26 1.08
C ALA A 153 -2.80 -17.57 1.86
N VAL A 154 -3.97 -18.19 1.68
CA VAL A 154 -4.39 -19.40 2.39
C VAL A 154 -4.01 -20.65 1.60
N THR A 155 -3.24 -21.54 2.20
CA THR A 155 -2.75 -22.79 1.63
C THR A 155 -3.27 -24.03 2.35
N ASP A 156 -3.96 -23.83 3.47
CA ASP A 156 -4.63 -24.88 4.25
C ASP A 156 -5.85 -24.27 4.95
N PHE A 157 -7.05 -24.67 4.50
CA PHE A 157 -8.31 -24.19 5.06
C PHE A 157 -9.05 -25.34 5.76
N ASN A 158 -9.06 -25.28 7.06
CA ASN A 158 -9.66 -26.25 7.98
C ASN A 158 -10.53 -25.54 9.04
N ASP A 159 -11.08 -26.28 10.01
CA ASP A 159 -11.99 -25.73 11.03
C ASP A 159 -11.33 -24.69 11.94
N ASP A 160 -10.00 -24.72 12.12
CA ASP A 160 -9.28 -23.75 12.93
C ASP A 160 -8.97 -22.49 12.11
N THR A 161 -8.41 -22.63 10.91
CA THR A 161 -8.16 -21.48 10.02
C THR A 161 -9.44 -20.77 9.63
N LYS A 162 -10.57 -21.49 9.56
CA LYS A 162 -11.89 -20.91 9.34
C LYS A 162 -12.26 -19.85 10.40
N LYS A 163 -11.99 -20.12 11.68
CA LYS A 163 -12.27 -19.18 12.78
C LYS A 163 -11.36 -17.93 12.67
N GLU A 164 -10.10 -18.16 12.29
CA GLU A 164 -9.09 -17.11 12.17
C GLU A 164 -9.39 -16.14 11.01
N VAL A 165 -10.11 -16.56 9.95
CA VAL A 165 -10.53 -15.66 8.86
C VAL A 165 -11.32 -14.46 9.40
N LYS A 166 -12.25 -14.70 10.32
CA LYS A 166 -12.99 -13.63 10.99
C LYS A 166 -12.05 -12.66 11.71
N GLU A 167 -11.11 -13.20 12.46
CA GLU A 167 -10.16 -12.41 13.25
C GLU A 167 -9.24 -11.59 12.35
N MET A 168 -8.75 -12.16 11.25
CA MET A 168 -7.98 -11.43 10.24
C MET A 168 -8.74 -10.23 9.67
N ILE A 169 -10.05 -10.38 9.41
CA ILE A 169 -10.87 -9.29 8.85
C ILE A 169 -11.20 -8.25 9.92
N GLU A 170 -11.74 -8.68 11.07
CA GLU A 170 -12.33 -7.77 12.06
C GLU A 170 -11.30 -7.14 12.99
N GLN A 171 -10.19 -7.81 13.27
CA GLN A 171 -9.17 -7.36 14.25
C GLN A 171 -7.89 -6.86 13.56
N GLU A 172 -7.44 -7.57 12.52
CA GLU A 172 -6.17 -7.25 11.85
C GLU A 172 -6.38 -6.38 10.59
N GLY A 173 -7.63 -6.18 10.16
CA GLY A 173 -7.96 -5.36 8.98
C GLY A 173 -7.56 -5.99 7.64
N ILE A 174 -7.25 -7.29 7.62
CA ILE A 174 -6.90 -8.03 6.40
C ILE A 174 -8.19 -8.55 5.77
N THR A 175 -8.72 -7.80 4.81
CA THR A 175 -10.03 -8.07 4.20
C THR A 175 -9.95 -8.86 2.89
N SER A 176 -8.76 -9.11 2.38
CA SER A 176 -8.57 -9.79 1.10
C SER A 176 -7.73 -11.05 1.24
N PHE A 177 -8.17 -12.10 0.54
CA PHE A 177 -7.61 -13.43 0.64
C PHE A 177 -7.23 -13.97 -0.74
N LYS A 178 -6.09 -14.66 -0.81
CA LYS A 178 -5.59 -15.32 -2.01
C LYS A 178 -5.62 -16.83 -1.83
N THR A 179 -5.99 -17.54 -2.89
CA THR A 179 -5.87 -19.00 -2.97
C THR A 179 -5.11 -19.41 -4.21
N PHE A 180 -4.60 -20.61 -4.20
CA PHE A 180 -3.89 -21.17 -5.34
C PHE A 180 -4.66 -22.36 -5.93
N MET A 181 -4.93 -22.30 -7.23
CA MET A 181 -5.44 -23.43 -8.05
C MET A 181 -4.32 -24.23 -8.70
N ALA A 182 -3.08 -23.79 -8.53
CA ALA A 182 -1.86 -24.43 -8.98
C ALA A 182 -0.96 -24.82 -7.79
N TYR A 183 0.20 -25.39 -8.05
CA TYR A 183 1.17 -25.86 -7.06
C TYR A 183 0.62 -26.97 -6.16
N LYS A 184 0.05 -28.01 -6.80
CA LYS A 184 -0.50 -29.20 -6.12
C LYS A 184 0.52 -29.83 -5.17
N GLY A 185 0.09 -30.08 -3.93
CA GLY A 185 0.94 -30.63 -2.87
C GLY A 185 1.85 -29.61 -2.17
N ALA A 186 1.74 -28.32 -2.52
CA ALA A 186 2.49 -27.23 -1.86
C ALA A 186 1.58 -26.08 -1.42
N LEU A 187 0.95 -25.38 -2.36
CA LEU A 187 0.15 -24.18 -2.06
C LEU A 187 -1.33 -24.35 -2.44
N MET A 188 -1.65 -25.30 -3.32
CA MET A 188 -2.99 -25.47 -3.84
C MET A 188 -3.95 -25.97 -2.74
N ILE A 189 -5.09 -25.32 -2.63
CA ILE A 189 -6.25 -25.83 -1.88
C ILE A 189 -7.27 -26.44 -2.85
N ASP A 190 -8.11 -27.34 -2.37
CA ASP A 190 -9.14 -27.96 -3.20
C ASP A 190 -10.38 -27.06 -3.35
N ASP A 191 -11.28 -27.43 -4.27
CA ASP A 191 -12.49 -26.64 -4.56
C ASP A 191 -13.39 -26.50 -3.34
N ARG A 192 -13.48 -27.51 -2.47
CA ARG A 192 -14.28 -27.47 -1.24
C ARG A 192 -13.71 -26.47 -0.25
N GLN A 193 -12.40 -26.48 -0.05
CA GLN A 193 -11.70 -25.54 0.80
C GLN A 193 -11.83 -24.11 0.24
N MET A 194 -11.69 -23.93 -1.08
CA MET A 194 -11.81 -22.62 -1.72
C MET A 194 -13.22 -22.04 -1.54
N VAL A 195 -14.28 -22.81 -1.84
CA VAL A 195 -15.66 -22.36 -1.64
C VAL A 195 -15.95 -22.10 -0.17
N GLY A 196 -15.42 -22.92 0.73
CA GLY A 196 -15.51 -22.72 2.18
C GLY A 196 -14.91 -21.38 2.62
N LEU A 197 -13.68 -21.10 2.17
CA LEU A 197 -13.00 -19.83 2.46
C LEU A 197 -13.77 -18.63 1.89
N MET A 198 -14.22 -18.70 0.63
CA MET A 198 -14.97 -17.60 0.01
C MET A 198 -16.27 -17.28 0.78
N ASN A 199 -16.98 -18.31 1.27
CA ASN A 199 -18.18 -18.11 2.07
C ASN A 199 -17.86 -17.44 3.42
N GLU A 200 -16.76 -17.84 4.06
CA GLU A 200 -16.34 -17.26 5.34
C GLU A 200 -15.90 -15.82 5.18
N VAL A 201 -15.07 -15.53 4.18
CA VAL A 201 -14.63 -14.16 3.85
C VAL A 201 -15.84 -13.25 3.60
N LYS A 202 -16.79 -13.70 2.76
CA LYS A 202 -18.03 -12.96 2.49
C LYS A 202 -18.87 -12.73 3.76
N ALA A 203 -18.94 -13.71 4.65
CA ALA A 203 -19.72 -13.60 5.88
C ALA A 203 -19.23 -12.51 6.84
N HIS A 204 -17.93 -12.17 6.76
CA HIS A 204 -17.28 -11.19 7.63
C HIS A 204 -16.89 -9.89 6.91
N GLY A 205 -17.32 -9.68 5.66
CA GLY A 205 -17.15 -8.39 4.95
C GLY A 205 -15.83 -8.22 4.23
N GLY A 206 -15.15 -9.33 3.93
CA GLY A 206 -13.98 -9.35 3.05
C GLY A 206 -14.34 -9.65 1.60
#